data_e7eba10576f1668e72c758979bd25c39
#
_entry.id   e7eba10576f1668e72c758979bd25c39
#
_cell.length_a   1.000
_cell.length_b   1.000
_cell.length_c   1.000
_cell.angle_alpha   90.00
_cell.angle_beta   90.00
_cell.angle_gamma   90.00
#
_symmetry.space_group_name_H-M   'P 1'
#
loop_
_entity.id
_entity.type
_entity.pdbx_description
1 polymer ?
#
loop_
_entity_poly.entity_id
_entity_poly.type
_entity_poly.pdbx_seq_one_letter_code
_entity_poly.pdbx_strand_id
1 'polypeptide(L)'
;MVTLQIEHPTANFDGWKKVFDSDPAGREKGGVVRYKVSRKVDDPNYVIIDLDFDTLNEAEDFLSALRNLWARIDGKVITNPQARIIEEVESKEY
;
A
#
# COMPACT_ATOMS: atom_id res chain seq x y z
N MET A 1 9.61 -13.13 -4.87
CA MET A 1 9.23 -11.79 -4.42
C MET A 1 7.79 -11.81 -3.94
N VAL A 2 7.51 -11.14 -2.86
CA VAL A 2 6.16 -11.03 -2.33
C VAL A 2 5.67 -9.60 -2.45
N THR A 3 4.35 -9.43 -2.55
CA THR A 3 3.72 -8.12 -2.68
C THR A 3 2.74 -7.93 -1.54
N LEU A 4 2.88 -6.82 -0.83
CA LEU A 4 1.87 -6.36 0.11
C LEU A 4 0.90 -5.49 -0.69
N GLN A 5 -0.33 -5.95 -0.85
CA GLN A 5 -1.35 -5.24 -1.60
C GLN A 5 -2.34 -4.62 -0.62
N ILE A 6 -2.54 -3.32 -0.76
CA ILE A 6 -3.40 -2.53 0.13
C ILE A 6 -4.45 -1.84 -0.73
N GLU A 7 -5.68 -1.82 -0.27
CA GLU A 7 -6.71 -1.07 -0.97
C GLU A 7 -7.66 -0.42 0.02
N HIS A 8 -8.12 0.78 -0.31
CA HIS A 8 -9.05 1.51 0.53
C HIS A 8 -9.64 2.71 -0.23
N PRO A 9 -10.84 3.15 0.15
CA PRO A 9 -11.32 4.44 -0.33
C PRO A 9 -10.55 5.57 0.35
N THR A 10 -10.52 6.73 -0.31
CA THR A 10 -9.97 7.96 0.26
C THR A 10 -11.04 9.04 0.19
N ALA A 11 -10.90 10.07 1.03
CA ALA A 11 -11.78 11.23 0.94
C ALA A 11 -11.46 12.04 -0.32
N ASN A 12 -10.18 12.09 -0.70
CA ASN A 12 -9.71 12.83 -1.86
C ASN A 12 -8.36 12.25 -2.30
N PHE A 13 -8.27 11.81 -3.55
CA PHE A 13 -7.06 11.17 -4.05
C PHE A 13 -5.82 12.06 -3.91
N ASP A 14 -5.94 13.32 -4.30
CA ASP A 14 -4.78 14.21 -4.28
C ASP A 14 -4.27 14.43 -2.86
N GLY A 15 -5.17 14.56 -1.90
CA GLY A 15 -4.80 14.68 -0.49
C GLY A 15 -4.12 13.42 0.02
N TRP A 16 -4.66 12.27 -0.32
CA TRP A 16 -4.07 10.99 0.05
C TRP A 16 -2.67 10.83 -0.56
N LYS A 17 -2.54 11.21 -1.84
CA LYS A 17 -1.26 11.06 -2.55
C LYS A 17 -0.16 11.91 -1.92
N LYS A 18 -0.50 13.08 -1.42
CA LYS A 18 0.47 13.94 -0.72
C LYS A 18 0.98 13.27 0.55
N VAL A 19 0.09 12.63 1.31
CA VAL A 19 0.48 11.88 2.50
C VAL A 19 1.34 10.68 2.11
N PHE A 20 0.93 9.95 1.08
CA PHE A 20 1.70 8.81 0.59
C PHE A 20 3.12 9.22 0.18
N ASP A 21 3.24 10.33 -0.55
CA ASP A 21 4.54 10.82 -1.02
C ASP A 21 5.43 11.28 0.12
N SER A 22 4.85 11.71 1.24
CA SER A 22 5.63 12.09 2.42
C SER A 22 6.29 10.90 3.11
N ASP A 23 5.85 9.69 2.74
CA ASP A 23 6.46 8.42 3.18
C ASP A 23 6.54 8.26 4.70
N PRO A 24 5.41 8.38 5.42
CA PRO A 24 5.44 8.31 6.88
C PRO A 24 5.88 6.96 7.43
N ALA A 25 5.74 5.89 6.65
CA ALA A 25 6.12 4.55 7.08
C ALA A 25 7.57 4.19 6.72
N GLY A 26 8.22 4.99 5.88
CA GLY A 26 9.61 4.74 5.47
C GLY A 26 9.73 3.52 4.57
N ARG A 27 9.20 3.60 3.36
CA ARG A 27 9.15 2.45 2.44
C ARG A 27 10.50 1.82 2.16
N GLU A 28 11.48 2.64 1.80
CA GLU A 28 12.80 2.11 1.44
C GLU A 28 13.47 1.43 2.63
N LYS A 29 13.42 2.06 3.79
CA LYS A 29 13.98 1.48 5.01
C LYS A 29 13.28 0.19 5.43
N GLY A 30 12.00 0.09 5.12
CA GLY A 30 11.21 -1.09 5.43
C GLY A 30 11.41 -2.25 4.47
N GLY A 31 12.21 -2.08 3.43
CA GLY A 31 12.50 -3.15 2.49
C GLY A 31 11.71 -3.13 1.20
N VAL A 32 10.91 -2.11 0.96
CA VAL A 32 10.16 -1.97 -0.29
C VAL A 32 11.15 -1.73 -1.42
N VAL A 33 11.16 -2.64 -2.41
CA VAL A 33 12.07 -2.52 -3.56
C VAL A 33 11.41 -1.85 -4.75
N ARG A 34 10.08 -1.83 -4.76
CA ARG A 34 9.30 -1.23 -5.85
C ARG A 34 7.88 -1.05 -5.38
N TYR A 35 7.20 -0.01 -5.85
CA TYR A 35 5.78 0.12 -5.57
C TYR A 35 5.02 0.56 -6.81
N LYS A 36 3.72 0.31 -6.78
CA LYS A 36 2.80 0.73 -7.82
C LYS A 36 1.53 1.26 -7.17
N VAL A 37 1.06 2.41 -7.62
CA VAL A 37 -0.19 2.99 -7.17
C VAL A 37 -1.18 2.95 -8.31
N SER A 38 -2.34 2.37 -8.05
CA SER A 38 -3.44 2.31 -9.01
C SER A 38 -4.70 2.86 -8.36
N ARG A 39 -5.67 3.21 -9.16
CA ARG A 39 -6.99 3.59 -8.65
C ARG A 39 -8.04 3.03 -9.59
N LYS A 40 -9.25 2.85 -9.09
CA LYS A 40 -10.32 2.33 -9.91
C LYS A 40 -10.65 3.32 -11.03
N VAL A 41 -10.89 2.79 -12.22
CA VAL A 41 -11.24 3.62 -13.36
C VAL A 41 -12.56 4.38 -13.12
N ASP A 42 -13.50 3.72 -12.45
CA ASP A 42 -14.83 4.27 -12.18
C ASP A 42 -14.95 4.95 -10.82
N ASP A 43 -13.88 4.94 -10.01
CA ASP A 43 -13.86 5.59 -8.70
C ASP A 43 -12.43 6.05 -8.39
N PRO A 44 -12.05 7.27 -8.84
CA PRO A 44 -10.67 7.75 -8.66
C PRO A 44 -10.25 7.93 -7.20
N ASN A 45 -11.17 7.89 -6.26
CA ASN A 45 -10.85 8.01 -4.84
C ASN A 45 -10.66 6.65 -4.16
N TYR A 46 -10.76 5.56 -4.92
CA TYR A 46 -10.47 4.23 -4.40
C TYR A 46 -9.09 3.78 -4.91
N VAL A 47 -8.15 3.61 -3.99
CA VAL A 47 -6.75 3.35 -4.36
C VAL A 47 -6.35 1.91 -4.06
N ILE A 48 -5.42 1.41 -4.88
CA ILE A 48 -4.84 0.09 -4.73
C ILE A 48 -3.32 0.28 -4.79
N ILE A 49 -2.61 -0.15 -3.75
CA ILE A 49 -1.16 0.03 -3.66
C ILE A 49 -0.51 -1.34 -3.60
N ASP A 50 0.48 -1.58 -4.45
CA ASP A 50 1.29 -2.78 -4.44
C ASP A 50 2.70 -2.40 -4.01
N LEU A 51 3.17 -3.01 -2.91
CA LEU A 51 4.53 -2.81 -2.39
C LEU A 51 5.26 -4.13 -2.49
N ASP A 52 6.34 -4.17 -3.26
CA ASP A 52 7.11 -5.40 -3.48
C ASP A 52 8.28 -5.50 -2.51
N PHE A 53 8.47 -6.69 -1.95
CA PHE A 53 9.54 -7.00 -1.00
C PHE A 53 10.30 -8.24 -1.45
N ASP A 54 11.56 -8.33 -1.08
CA ASP A 54 12.36 -9.53 -1.36
C ASP A 54 11.95 -10.71 -0.49
N THR A 55 11.51 -10.47 0.75
CA THR A 55 11.19 -11.53 1.70
C THR A 55 9.81 -11.33 2.33
N LEU A 56 9.21 -12.45 2.73
CA LEU A 56 7.93 -12.42 3.44
C LEU A 56 8.06 -11.69 4.78
N ASN A 57 9.16 -11.90 5.50
CA ASN A 57 9.35 -11.25 6.81
C ASN A 57 9.33 -9.72 6.69
N GLU A 58 9.98 -9.18 5.67
CA GLU A 58 9.96 -7.73 5.44
C GLU A 58 8.56 -7.22 5.17
N ALA A 59 7.79 -7.95 4.36
CA ALA A 59 6.41 -7.58 4.06
C ALA A 59 5.54 -7.62 5.33
N GLU A 60 5.69 -8.63 6.15
CA GLU A 60 4.92 -8.75 7.39
C GLU A 60 5.28 -7.65 8.39
N ASP A 61 6.56 -7.35 8.54
CA ASP A 61 7.02 -6.28 9.44
C ASP A 61 6.49 -4.92 8.97
N PHE A 62 6.53 -4.68 7.67
CA PHE A 62 6.03 -3.42 7.12
C PHE A 62 4.52 -3.29 7.32
N LEU A 63 3.78 -4.38 7.13
CA LEU A 63 2.34 -4.37 7.37
C LEU A 63 2.01 -4.05 8.82
N SER A 64 2.78 -4.59 9.77
CA SER A 64 2.59 -4.28 11.18
C SER A 64 2.80 -2.80 11.46
N ALA A 65 3.84 -2.21 10.87
CA ALA A 65 4.11 -0.78 11.01
C ALA A 65 2.98 0.06 10.41
N LEU A 66 2.46 -0.36 9.26
CA LEU A 66 1.35 0.32 8.62
C LEU A 66 0.08 0.27 9.46
N ARG A 67 -0.22 -0.88 10.05
CA ARG A 67 -1.41 -1.01 10.91
C ARG A 67 -1.34 -0.07 12.11
N ASN A 68 -0.16 0.11 12.67
CA ASN A 68 0.04 1.08 13.75
C ASN A 68 -0.17 2.50 13.27
N LEU A 69 0.32 2.82 12.08
CA LEU A 69 0.13 4.13 11.48
C LEU A 69 -1.35 4.39 11.19
N TRP A 70 -2.03 3.42 10.59
CA TRP A 70 -3.46 3.54 10.25
C TRP A 70 -4.32 3.76 11.49
N ALA A 71 -3.97 3.12 12.60
CA ALA A 71 -4.72 3.30 13.85
C ALA A 71 -4.71 4.75 14.31
N ARG A 72 -3.68 5.53 13.94
CA ARG A 72 -3.56 6.93 14.31
C ARG A 72 -4.23 7.90 13.33
N ILE A 73 -4.39 7.48 12.06
CA ILE A 73 -4.91 8.37 10.99
C ILE A 73 -6.21 7.87 10.39
N ASP A 74 -6.76 6.78 10.91
CA ASP A 74 -8.00 6.21 10.38
C ASP A 74 -9.14 7.23 10.41
N GLY A 75 -9.90 7.26 9.31
CA GLY A 75 -11.02 8.19 9.17
C GLY A 75 -10.64 9.59 8.72
N LYS A 76 -9.34 9.91 8.64
CA LYS A 76 -8.88 11.23 8.23
C LYS A 76 -8.45 11.26 6.78
N VAL A 77 -7.55 10.35 6.39
CA VAL A 77 -6.99 10.29 5.03
C VAL A 77 -7.39 9.01 4.35
N ILE A 78 -7.44 7.93 5.11
CA ILE A 78 -7.84 6.62 4.63
C ILE A 78 -9.00 6.10 5.47
N THR A 79 -9.81 5.23 4.87
CA THR A 79 -10.95 4.65 5.55
C THR A 79 -10.94 3.15 5.30
N ASN A 80 -11.02 2.37 6.38
CA ASN A 80 -11.19 0.93 6.33
C ASN A 80 -10.19 0.25 5.37
N PRO A 81 -8.88 0.42 5.59
CA PRO A 81 -7.88 -0.18 4.69
C PRO A 81 -7.90 -1.70 4.78
N GLN A 82 -7.76 -2.34 3.64
CA GLN A 82 -7.65 -3.78 3.54
C GLN A 82 -6.28 -4.13 2.99
N ALA A 83 -5.67 -5.16 3.54
CA ALA A 83 -4.32 -5.55 3.16
C ALA A 83 -4.21 -7.07 3.07
N ARG A 84 -3.38 -7.51 2.12
CA ARG A 84 -3.04 -8.92 1.98
C ARG A 84 -1.64 -9.02 1.42
N ILE A 85 -0.99 -10.14 1.73
CA ILE A 85 0.32 -10.42 1.17
C ILE A 85 0.12 -11.52 0.12
N ILE A 86 0.59 -11.25 -1.10
CA ILE A 86 0.44 -12.17 -2.21
C ILE A 86 1.81 -12.52 -2.77
N GLU A 87 1.89 -13.67 -3.42
CA GLU A 87 3.11 -14.16 -4.03
C GLU A 87 2.89 -14.26 -5.53
N GLU A 88 3.81 -13.71 -6.33
CA GLU A 88 3.72 -13.84 -7.77
C GLU A 88 4.07 -15.27 -8.17
N VAL A 89 3.15 -15.95 -8.82
CA VAL A 89 3.34 -17.33 -9.26
C VAL A 89 3.75 -17.39 -10.73
N GLU A 90 3.19 -16.49 -11.53
CA GLU A 90 3.45 -16.49 -12.96
C GLU A 90 3.18 -15.12 -13.54
N SER A 91 4.00 -14.73 -14.52
CA SER A 91 3.84 -13.49 -15.25
C SER A 91 4.16 -13.77 -16.71
N LYS A 92 3.38 -13.21 -17.62
CA LYS A 92 3.59 -13.37 -19.04
C LYS A 92 3.19 -12.13 -19.79
N GLU A 93 3.99 -11.76 -20.78
CA GLU A 93 3.66 -10.68 -21.70
C GLU A 93 3.25 -11.26 -23.05
N TYR A 94 2.31 -10.62 -23.70
CA TYR A 94 1.83 -11.03 -25.01
C TYR A 94 2.19 -10.02 -26.08
#